data_f292b3731848f36680b666ae8870aafc
#
_entry.id   f292b3731848f36680b666ae8870aafc
#
_cell.length_a   1.000
_cell.length_b   1.000
_cell.length_c   1.000
_cell.angle_alpha   90.00
_cell.angle_beta   90.00
_cell.angle_gamma   90.00
#
_symmetry.space_group_name_H-M   'P 1'
#
loop_
_entity.id
_entity.type
_entity.pdbx_description
1 polymer ?
#
loop_
_entity_poly.entity_id
_entity_poly.type
_entity_poly.pdbx_seq_one_letter_code
_entity_poly.pdbx_strand_id
1 'polypeptide(L)'
;MTDTVAVAWNQVALEAVRQTSLGPPMVARALHVLHASMYDAWAAHDDLAFGSRLGDLLRRPPAGRTQAAKQEAASFAAHLALADLFPTEATAFAKLMSDLGFDPDAPGPAGSPGAVGVQAARAVLAFRHGDGANQLGDLGPEPRGLAAAYQDWTGYRPANPLARLLDPNRWQPLPTPDGMEQRFLVPHWGLVAPFALQTGWELRPAGPRLHPGRSYLFQAEEGLADSAGLTDQHKAIAEFWADGPGSETPPGHWCLLAQEVSARDGHGLDEDVKLFFALSAALLDAGIACWDAKRAYDSVRPISAIRFLFAGREVLAWGGPGLGPRRIRGEEWRPYLATPPFGEFPSGHSTFSAAAAAVLARFTGSDRFGASAAIRAGSSRVEPGATPAADVVLSWPTFSGAADQAGRSRRYGGIHFEDGDLFGRALG
;
A
#
# COMPACT_ATOMS: atom_id res chain seq x y z
N MET A 1 25.89 8.67 8.01
CA MET A 1 25.83 7.33 8.64
C MET A 1 25.56 6.35 7.51
N THR A 2 26.12 5.15 7.54
CA THR A 2 25.78 4.08 6.61
C THR A 2 24.42 3.50 7.02
N ASP A 3 23.57 3.21 6.05
CA ASP A 3 22.27 2.59 6.27
C ASP A 3 22.40 1.29 7.06
N THR A 4 21.43 1.00 7.93
CA THR A 4 21.35 -0.30 8.61
C THR A 4 20.97 -1.40 7.61
N VAL A 5 21.24 -2.67 7.93
CA VAL A 5 20.78 -3.76 7.05
C VAL A 5 19.27 -3.78 6.91
N ALA A 6 18.49 -3.28 7.90
CA ALA A 6 17.05 -3.17 7.82
C ALA A 6 16.62 -2.17 6.72
N VAL A 7 17.25 -1.01 6.67
CA VAL A 7 17.04 -0.01 5.61
C VAL A 7 17.47 -0.55 4.25
N ALA A 8 18.65 -1.18 4.16
CA ALA A 8 19.15 -1.73 2.90
C ALA A 8 18.21 -2.80 2.32
N TRP A 9 17.71 -3.72 3.14
CA TRP A 9 16.74 -4.73 2.72
C TRP A 9 15.37 -4.13 2.35
N ASN A 10 14.93 -3.08 3.06
CA ASN A 10 13.73 -2.35 2.68
C ASN A 10 13.87 -1.68 1.31
N GLN A 11 15.02 -1.05 1.01
CA GLN A 11 15.29 -0.42 -0.29
C GLN A 11 15.20 -1.43 -1.45
N VAL A 12 15.86 -2.58 -1.30
CA VAL A 12 15.83 -3.64 -2.33
C VAL A 12 14.43 -4.23 -2.48
N ALA A 13 13.67 -4.38 -1.39
CA ALA A 13 12.28 -4.81 -1.47
C ALA A 13 11.39 -3.81 -2.21
N LEU A 14 11.54 -2.51 -1.96
CA LEU A 14 10.81 -1.47 -2.69
C LEU A 14 11.16 -1.45 -4.17
N GLU A 15 12.42 -1.70 -4.53
CA GLU A 15 12.80 -1.83 -5.94
C GLU A 15 12.14 -3.06 -6.57
N ALA A 16 12.14 -4.21 -5.91
CA ALA A 16 11.44 -5.40 -6.39
C ALA A 16 9.94 -5.14 -6.58
N VAL A 17 9.30 -4.39 -5.68
CA VAL A 17 7.89 -3.98 -5.82
C VAL A 17 7.67 -3.18 -7.10
N ARG A 18 8.55 -2.21 -7.42
CA ARG A 18 8.44 -1.38 -8.64
C ARG A 18 8.53 -2.19 -9.94
N GLN A 19 9.22 -3.35 -9.90
CA GLN A 19 9.34 -4.25 -11.05
C GLN A 19 8.14 -5.19 -11.20
N THR A 20 7.17 -5.15 -10.28
CA THR A 20 5.98 -6.00 -10.29
C THR A 20 4.71 -5.20 -10.59
N SER A 21 3.61 -5.94 -10.82
CA SER A 21 2.26 -5.38 -10.95
C SER A 21 1.41 -5.59 -9.68
N LEU A 22 2.04 -5.86 -8.54
CA LEU A 22 1.32 -6.07 -7.29
C LEU A 22 0.56 -4.81 -6.86
N GLY A 23 -0.68 -5.00 -6.42
CA GLY A 23 -1.47 -3.90 -5.89
C GLY A 23 -1.21 -3.64 -4.40
N PRO A 24 -1.72 -2.51 -3.86
CA PRO A 24 -1.38 -2.04 -2.51
C PRO A 24 -1.53 -3.07 -1.38
N PRO A 25 -2.60 -3.87 -1.27
CA PRO A 25 -2.72 -4.82 -0.17
C PRO A 25 -1.74 -5.99 -0.26
N MET A 26 -1.40 -6.42 -1.49
CA MET A 26 -0.38 -7.44 -1.71
C MET A 26 1.01 -6.94 -1.32
N VAL A 27 1.32 -5.68 -1.66
CA VAL A 27 2.58 -5.02 -1.27
C VAL A 27 2.67 -4.85 0.24
N ALA A 28 1.60 -4.41 0.91
CA ALA A 28 1.57 -4.32 2.38
C ALA A 28 1.88 -5.67 3.04
N ARG A 29 1.31 -6.77 2.50
CA ARG A 29 1.60 -8.13 2.98
C ARG A 29 3.06 -8.52 2.70
N ALA A 30 3.58 -8.26 1.52
CA ALA A 30 4.96 -8.60 1.17
C ALA A 30 5.97 -7.89 2.10
N LEU A 31 5.78 -6.59 2.34
CA LEU A 31 6.59 -5.81 3.28
C LEU A 31 6.49 -6.36 4.71
N HIS A 32 5.28 -6.77 5.13
CA HIS A 32 5.14 -7.39 6.45
C HIS A 32 5.83 -8.75 6.54
N VAL A 33 5.77 -9.60 5.52
CA VAL A 33 6.49 -10.89 5.50
C VAL A 33 7.99 -10.66 5.62
N LEU A 34 8.55 -9.69 4.89
CA LEU A 34 9.95 -9.31 4.99
C LEU A 34 10.31 -8.88 6.42
N HIS A 35 9.63 -7.84 6.91
CA HIS A 35 10.03 -7.22 8.19
C HIS A 35 9.68 -8.09 9.40
N ALA A 36 8.66 -8.94 9.34
CA ALA A 36 8.39 -9.94 10.36
C ALA A 36 9.48 -11.03 10.41
N SER A 37 9.97 -11.46 9.23
CA SER A 37 11.06 -12.42 9.16
C SER A 37 12.35 -11.85 9.74
N MET A 38 12.68 -10.59 9.42
CA MET A 38 13.83 -9.89 9.98
C MET A 38 13.70 -9.67 11.49
N TYR A 39 12.50 -9.27 11.96
CA TYR A 39 12.23 -9.07 13.37
C TYR A 39 12.37 -10.37 14.16
N ASP A 40 11.81 -11.48 13.70
CA ASP A 40 11.90 -12.76 14.39
C ASP A 40 13.35 -13.28 14.45
N ALA A 41 14.13 -13.07 13.39
CA ALA A 41 15.55 -13.39 13.35
C ALA A 41 16.36 -12.52 14.31
N TRP A 42 16.12 -11.23 14.33
CA TRP A 42 16.73 -10.26 15.22
C TRP A 42 16.36 -10.54 16.70
N ALA A 43 15.09 -10.82 16.98
CA ALA A 43 14.59 -11.11 18.33
C ALA A 43 15.28 -12.31 18.98
N ALA A 44 15.72 -13.31 18.20
CA ALA A 44 16.49 -14.43 18.70
C ALA A 44 17.84 -14.02 19.34
N HIS A 45 18.35 -12.87 18.95
CA HIS A 45 19.62 -12.31 19.43
C HIS A 45 19.40 -11.07 20.33
N ASP A 46 18.17 -10.81 20.79
CA ASP A 46 17.83 -9.73 21.70
C ASP A 46 17.51 -10.25 23.11
N ASP A 47 17.73 -9.41 24.12
CA ASP A 47 17.54 -9.83 25.52
C ASP A 47 16.07 -9.90 25.92
N LEU A 48 15.20 -9.08 25.34
CA LEU A 48 13.82 -8.87 25.77
C LEU A 48 12.77 -9.24 24.72
N ALA A 49 13.12 -9.13 23.43
CA ALA A 49 12.17 -9.32 22.34
C ALA A 49 11.74 -10.79 22.21
N PHE A 50 10.48 -10.99 21.78
CA PHE A 50 9.93 -12.29 21.45
C PHE A 50 9.65 -12.34 19.94
N GLY A 51 9.99 -13.45 19.28
CA GLY A 51 9.63 -13.68 17.89
C GLY A 51 8.12 -13.80 17.70
N SER A 52 7.59 -13.28 16.61
CA SER A 52 6.15 -13.25 16.33
C SER A 52 5.57 -14.64 16.04
N ARG A 53 6.37 -15.55 15.50
CA ARG A 53 5.94 -16.92 15.14
C ARG A 53 6.44 -17.99 16.10
N LEU A 54 7.70 -17.94 16.48
CA LEU A 54 8.35 -18.98 17.27
C LEU A 54 8.62 -18.56 18.74
N GLY A 55 8.25 -17.33 19.13
CA GLY A 55 8.47 -16.86 20.50
C GLY A 55 9.95 -16.95 20.87
N ASP A 56 10.25 -17.61 21.99
CA ASP A 56 11.61 -17.80 22.50
C ASP A 56 12.36 -19.03 21.93
N LEU A 57 11.74 -19.83 21.07
CA LEU A 57 12.35 -21.08 20.60
C LEU A 57 13.70 -20.89 19.89
N LEU A 58 13.90 -19.74 19.26
CA LEU A 58 15.16 -19.39 18.59
C LEU A 58 16.14 -18.61 19.49
N ARG A 59 15.75 -18.20 20.70
CA ARG A 59 16.56 -17.33 21.55
C ARG A 59 17.95 -17.90 21.81
N ARG A 60 18.96 -17.06 21.57
CA ARG A 60 20.37 -17.46 21.71
C ARG A 60 20.89 -17.18 23.13
N PRO A 61 21.94 -17.89 23.57
CA PRO A 61 22.64 -17.56 24.81
C PRO A 61 23.21 -16.12 24.77
N PRO A 62 23.39 -15.43 25.91
CA PRO A 62 23.88 -14.04 25.93
C PRO A 62 25.14 -13.79 25.12
N ALA A 63 26.10 -14.70 25.12
CA ALA A 63 27.33 -14.59 24.31
C ALA A 63 27.10 -14.55 22.80
N GLY A 64 25.95 -15.05 22.32
CA GLY A 64 25.55 -15.02 20.91
C GLY A 64 24.66 -13.83 20.53
N ARG A 65 24.40 -12.89 21.46
CA ARG A 65 23.52 -11.75 21.24
C ARG A 65 24.32 -10.49 20.87
N THR A 66 25.08 -10.56 19.78
CA THR A 66 25.91 -9.46 19.29
C THR A 66 25.23 -8.72 18.13
N GLN A 67 25.64 -7.46 17.90
CA GLN A 67 25.15 -6.70 16.74
C GLN A 67 25.48 -7.40 15.41
N ALA A 68 26.65 -8.00 15.29
CA ALA A 68 27.03 -8.77 14.11
C ALA A 68 26.07 -9.98 13.89
N ALA A 69 25.74 -10.70 14.96
CA ALA A 69 24.78 -11.81 14.88
C ALA A 69 23.37 -11.34 14.50
N LYS A 70 22.91 -10.19 15.02
CA LYS A 70 21.64 -9.56 14.64
C LYS A 70 21.60 -9.21 13.16
N GLN A 71 22.69 -8.59 12.64
CA GLN A 71 22.81 -8.21 11.22
C GLN A 71 22.78 -9.43 10.30
N GLU A 72 23.58 -10.45 10.62
CA GLU A 72 23.65 -11.70 9.86
C GLU A 72 22.28 -12.40 9.85
N ALA A 73 21.69 -12.64 11.02
CA ALA A 73 20.40 -13.33 11.12
C ALA A 73 19.27 -12.59 10.37
N ALA A 74 19.18 -11.26 10.54
CA ALA A 74 18.21 -10.45 9.82
C ALA A 74 18.42 -10.49 8.30
N SER A 75 19.68 -10.50 7.81
CA SER A 75 19.99 -10.55 6.38
C SER A 75 19.62 -11.90 5.74
N PHE A 76 19.93 -13.01 6.40
CA PHE A 76 19.51 -14.33 5.89
C PHE A 76 17.98 -14.50 5.91
N ALA A 77 17.30 -13.93 6.91
CA ALA A 77 15.84 -13.93 6.94
C ALA A 77 15.23 -13.11 5.82
N ALA A 78 15.75 -11.90 5.58
CA ALA A 78 15.30 -11.02 4.50
C ALA A 78 15.53 -11.66 3.12
N HIS A 79 16.71 -12.20 2.87
CA HIS A 79 17.06 -12.87 1.62
C HIS A 79 16.06 -14.00 1.30
N LEU A 80 15.80 -14.90 2.25
CA LEU A 80 14.89 -16.01 2.05
C LEU A 80 13.46 -15.54 1.82
N ALA A 81 12.98 -14.55 2.61
CA ALA A 81 11.63 -14.02 2.48
C ALA A 81 11.41 -13.33 1.13
N LEU A 82 12.38 -12.51 0.67
CA LEU A 82 12.26 -11.82 -0.62
C LEU A 82 12.40 -12.76 -1.81
N ALA A 83 13.27 -13.79 -1.74
CA ALA A 83 13.38 -14.78 -2.80
C ALA A 83 12.08 -15.59 -3.00
N ASP A 84 11.30 -15.83 -1.93
CA ASP A 84 9.97 -16.44 -1.99
C ASP A 84 8.92 -15.50 -2.60
N LEU A 85 8.95 -14.22 -2.17
CA LEU A 85 7.96 -13.22 -2.59
C LEU A 85 8.18 -12.71 -4.02
N PHE A 86 9.44 -12.56 -4.43
CA PHE A 86 9.85 -11.95 -5.69
C PHE A 86 10.95 -12.79 -6.38
N PRO A 87 10.63 -14.01 -6.82
CA PRO A 87 11.64 -14.93 -7.37
C PRO A 87 12.36 -14.40 -8.62
N THR A 88 11.75 -13.49 -9.37
CA THR A 88 12.38 -12.84 -10.52
C THR A 88 13.52 -11.90 -10.13
N GLU A 89 13.54 -11.41 -8.90
CA GLU A 89 14.53 -10.46 -8.39
C GLU A 89 15.63 -11.13 -7.53
N ALA A 90 15.68 -12.47 -7.49
CA ALA A 90 16.60 -13.23 -6.64
C ALA A 90 18.07 -12.82 -6.82
N THR A 91 18.48 -12.43 -8.03
CA THR A 91 19.85 -11.96 -8.31
C THR A 91 20.19 -10.67 -7.54
N ALA A 92 19.24 -9.73 -7.45
CA ALA A 92 19.44 -8.48 -6.69
C ALA A 92 19.58 -8.76 -5.19
N PHE A 93 18.82 -9.72 -4.67
CA PHE A 93 18.90 -10.12 -3.27
C PHE A 93 20.20 -10.84 -2.93
N ALA A 94 20.65 -11.75 -3.78
CA ALA A 94 21.95 -12.42 -3.63
C ALA A 94 23.12 -11.41 -3.71
N LYS A 95 23.00 -10.40 -4.58
CA LYS A 95 24.00 -9.34 -4.67
C LYS A 95 24.07 -8.55 -3.35
N LEU A 96 22.94 -8.16 -2.76
CA LEU A 96 22.97 -7.45 -1.47
C LEU A 96 23.58 -8.31 -0.36
N MET A 97 23.31 -9.64 -0.30
CA MET A 97 24.00 -10.54 0.63
C MET A 97 25.50 -10.46 0.48
N SER A 98 26.00 -10.54 -0.78
CA SER A 98 27.45 -10.46 -1.05
C SER A 98 28.04 -9.09 -0.69
N ASP A 99 27.33 -7.99 -0.98
CA ASP A 99 27.75 -6.62 -0.62
C ASP A 99 27.82 -6.44 0.92
N LEU A 100 26.99 -7.16 1.67
CA LEU A 100 27.02 -7.19 3.15
C LEU A 100 28.07 -8.17 3.71
N GLY A 101 28.78 -8.92 2.84
CA GLY A 101 29.80 -9.88 3.23
C GLY A 101 29.28 -11.26 3.61
N PHE A 102 28.05 -11.60 3.21
CA PHE A 102 27.43 -12.90 3.46
C PHE A 102 27.33 -13.74 2.17
N ASP A 103 27.53 -15.04 2.31
CA ASP A 103 27.24 -16.00 1.23
C ASP A 103 25.79 -16.51 1.39
N PRO A 104 24.88 -16.21 0.44
CA PRO A 104 23.47 -16.60 0.54
C PRO A 104 23.26 -18.12 0.64
N ASP A 105 24.19 -18.92 0.11
CA ASP A 105 24.11 -20.37 0.10
C ASP A 105 24.74 -21.03 1.34
N ALA A 106 25.42 -20.24 2.19
CA ALA A 106 26.15 -20.74 3.34
C ALA A 106 25.66 -20.11 4.67
N PRO A 107 24.42 -20.42 5.13
CA PRO A 107 23.89 -19.87 6.39
C PRO A 107 24.60 -20.38 7.66
N GLY A 108 25.54 -21.29 7.50
CA GLY A 108 26.31 -21.85 8.60
C GLY A 108 25.62 -23.03 9.31
N PRO A 109 26.27 -23.61 10.34
CA PRO A 109 25.76 -24.76 11.07
C PRO A 109 24.52 -24.39 11.91
N ALA A 110 23.79 -25.43 12.34
CA ALA A 110 22.63 -25.24 13.21
C ALA A 110 22.95 -24.38 14.43
N GLY A 111 22.16 -23.33 14.62
CA GLY A 111 22.30 -22.35 15.71
C GLY A 111 23.29 -21.20 15.42
N SER A 112 23.93 -21.14 14.25
CA SER A 112 24.60 -19.91 13.78
C SER A 112 23.59 -18.82 13.50
N PRO A 113 23.99 -17.53 13.46
CA PRO A 113 23.05 -16.44 13.18
C PRO A 113 22.34 -16.61 11.84
N GLY A 114 23.02 -16.97 10.75
CA GLY A 114 22.41 -17.20 9.46
C GLY A 114 21.40 -18.34 9.48
N ALA A 115 21.73 -19.49 10.13
CA ALA A 115 20.78 -20.61 10.27
C ALA A 115 19.54 -20.22 11.09
N VAL A 116 19.69 -19.38 12.12
CA VAL A 116 18.58 -18.79 12.89
C VAL A 116 17.70 -17.92 11.99
N GLY A 117 18.30 -17.05 11.18
CA GLY A 117 17.61 -16.22 10.22
C GLY A 117 16.75 -17.04 9.23
N VAL A 118 17.33 -18.09 8.67
CA VAL A 118 16.61 -19.02 7.78
C VAL A 118 15.44 -19.70 8.51
N GLN A 119 15.60 -20.10 9.77
CA GLN A 119 14.52 -20.74 10.53
C GLN A 119 13.37 -19.75 10.84
N ALA A 120 13.71 -18.52 11.20
CA ALA A 120 12.74 -17.44 11.45
C ALA A 120 11.91 -17.15 10.20
N ALA A 121 12.56 -16.92 9.05
CA ALA A 121 11.87 -16.68 7.80
C ALA A 121 10.97 -17.85 7.36
N ARG A 122 11.45 -19.10 7.49
CA ARG A 122 10.64 -20.28 7.18
C ARG A 122 9.37 -20.36 8.02
N ALA A 123 9.42 -20.00 9.30
CA ALA A 123 8.25 -20.00 10.16
C ALA A 123 7.23 -18.93 9.74
N VAL A 124 7.69 -17.73 9.37
CA VAL A 124 6.82 -16.66 8.86
C VAL A 124 6.22 -17.07 7.52
N LEU A 125 7.01 -17.56 6.57
CA LEU A 125 6.56 -18.01 5.25
C LEU A 125 5.56 -19.16 5.35
N ALA A 126 5.84 -20.18 6.17
CA ALA A 126 4.93 -21.32 6.37
C ALA A 126 3.54 -20.87 6.85
N PHE A 127 3.48 -19.88 7.75
CA PHE A 127 2.22 -19.31 8.18
C PHE A 127 1.55 -18.49 7.06
N ARG A 128 2.33 -17.64 6.38
CA ARG A 128 1.79 -16.72 5.37
C ARG A 128 1.39 -17.41 4.07
N HIS A 129 1.96 -18.53 3.71
CA HIS A 129 1.48 -19.34 2.58
C HIS A 129 0.05 -19.86 2.79
N GLY A 130 -0.38 -20.08 4.04
CA GLY A 130 -1.74 -20.52 4.40
C GLY A 130 -2.67 -19.40 4.88
N ASP A 131 -2.33 -18.12 4.74
CA ASP A 131 -3.06 -17.00 5.34
C ASP A 131 -4.31 -16.53 4.56
N GLY A 132 -4.64 -17.17 3.46
CA GLY A 132 -5.80 -16.83 2.62
C GLY A 132 -5.51 -15.85 1.47
N ALA A 133 -4.27 -15.31 1.37
CA ALA A 133 -3.87 -14.42 0.27
C ALA A 133 -3.76 -15.12 -1.08
N ASN A 134 -3.67 -16.44 -1.09
CA ASN A 134 -3.49 -17.25 -2.31
C ASN A 134 -2.21 -16.91 -3.07
N GLN A 135 -1.11 -16.66 -2.35
CA GLN A 135 0.20 -16.37 -2.97
C GLN A 135 0.66 -17.51 -3.88
N LEU A 136 0.41 -18.75 -3.47
CA LEU A 136 0.83 -19.94 -4.22
C LEU A 136 -0.13 -20.35 -5.34
N GLY A 137 -1.31 -19.69 -5.46
CA GLY A 137 -2.32 -20.06 -6.44
C GLY A 137 -2.95 -21.44 -6.17
N ASP A 138 -2.99 -21.89 -4.92
CA ASP A 138 -3.48 -23.21 -4.53
C ASP A 138 -4.88 -23.20 -3.92
N LEU A 139 -5.49 -22.00 -3.77
CA LEU A 139 -6.87 -21.82 -3.36
C LEU A 139 -7.77 -21.59 -4.59
N GLY A 140 -8.90 -22.27 -4.65
CA GLY A 140 -9.88 -22.10 -5.72
C GLY A 140 -10.29 -23.43 -6.38
N PRO A 141 -11.23 -23.37 -7.36
CA PRO A 141 -11.76 -24.56 -8.04
C PRO A 141 -10.79 -25.18 -9.05
N GLU A 142 -9.77 -24.43 -9.48
CA GLU A 142 -8.78 -24.93 -10.43
C GLU A 142 -7.83 -25.93 -9.75
N PRO A 143 -7.26 -26.88 -10.51
CA PRO A 143 -6.23 -27.78 -9.98
C PRO A 143 -5.08 -27.00 -9.38
N ARG A 144 -4.55 -27.47 -8.23
CA ARG A 144 -3.45 -26.82 -7.51
C ARG A 144 -2.29 -26.49 -8.45
N GLY A 145 -1.79 -25.25 -8.35
CA GLY A 145 -0.66 -24.77 -9.13
C GLY A 145 -0.99 -24.30 -10.55
N LEU A 146 -2.26 -24.28 -10.98
CA LEU A 146 -2.70 -23.73 -12.25
C LEU A 146 -3.34 -22.33 -12.11
N ALA A 147 -3.78 -21.95 -10.91
CA ALA A 147 -4.25 -20.60 -10.65
C ALA A 147 -3.06 -19.64 -10.60
N ALA A 148 -3.24 -18.42 -11.08
CA ALA A 148 -2.24 -17.36 -10.91
C ALA A 148 -2.11 -16.98 -9.43
N ALA A 149 -0.90 -16.59 -9.00
CA ALA A 149 -0.66 -16.05 -7.67
C ALA A 149 -1.66 -14.93 -7.37
N TYR A 150 -2.18 -14.94 -6.14
CA TYR A 150 -3.19 -13.97 -5.65
C TYR A 150 -4.52 -13.95 -6.41
N GLN A 151 -4.82 -14.95 -7.24
CA GLN A 151 -6.10 -15.04 -7.93
C GLN A 151 -7.24 -15.14 -6.91
N ASP A 152 -8.38 -14.49 -7.24
CA ASP A 152 -9.59 -14.59 -6.44
C ASP A 152 -10.13 -16.02 -6.39
N TRP A 153 -10.35 -16.51 -5.18
CA TRP A 153 -10.91 -17.83 -4.92
C TRP A 153 -12.34 -17.78 -4.35
N THR A 154 -12.87 -16.55 -4.13
CA THR A 154 -14.22 -16.34 -3.57
C THR A 154 -15.32 -16.29 -4.62
N GLY A 155 -14.93 -16.25 -5.91
CA GLY A 155 -15.87 -16.19 -7.02
C GLY A 155 -16.59 -14.84 -7.14
N TYR A 156 -15.94 -13.73 -6.77
CA TYR A 156 -16.51 -12.40 -6.91
C TYR A 156 -16.91 -12.10 -8.38
N ARG A 157 -18.08 -11.50 -8.53
CA ARG A 157 -18.56 -10.96 -9.80
C ARG A 157 -19.11 -9.55 -9.59
N PRO A 158 -18.77 -8.58 -10.45
CA PRO A 158 -19.32 -7.23 -10.36
C PRO A 158 -20.85 -7.22 -10.62
N ALA A 159 -21.55 -6.37 -9.87
CA ALA A 159 -22.99 -6.18 -10.08
C ALA A 159 -23.29 -5.44 -11.40
N ASN A 160 -22.37 -4.58 -11.83
CA ASN A 160 -22.50 -3.83 -13.08
C ASN A 160 -21.58 -4.41 -14.17
N PRO A 161 -22.09 -4.60 -15.39
CA PRO A 161 -21.24 -4.90 -16.54
C PRO A 161 -20.49 -3.64 -17.01
N LEU A 162 -19.39 -3.83 -17.76
CA LEU A 162 -18.60 -2.76 -18.37
C LEU A 162 -19.46 -1.74 -19.13
N ALA A 163 -20.41 -2.22 -19.96
CA ALA A 163 -21.15 -1.39 -20.89
C ALA A 163 -22.23 -0.52 -20.23
N ARG A 164 -22.69 -0.83 -19.01
CA ARG A 164 -23.87 -0.18 -18.42
C ARG A 164 -23.85 -0.20 -16.91
N LEU A 165 -24.12 0.96 -16.29
CA LEU A 165 -24.36 1.07 -14.85
C LEU A 165 -25.82 0.66 -14.57
N LEU A 166 -26.03 -0.52 -13.97
CA LEU A 166 -27.35 -1.06 -13.60
C LEU A 166 -27.73 -0.65 -12.17
N ASP A 167 -26.78 -0.74 -11.26
CA ASP A 167 -26.91 -0.29 -9.86
C ASP A 167 -25.93 0.86 -9.59
N PRO A 168 -26.42 2.10 -9.42
CA PRO A 168 -25.58 3.27 -9.21
C PRO A 168 -24.85 3.27 -7.85
N ASN A 169 -25.14 2.34 -6.96
CA ASN A 169 -24.44 2.18 -5.70
C ASN A 169 -23.25 1.24 -5.79
N ARG A 170 -23.16 0.42 -6.83
CA ARG A 170 -22.19 -0.65 -6.96
C ARG A 170 -21.08 -0.31 -7.93
N TRP A 171 -19.91 -0.89 -7.66
CA TRP A 171 -18.75 -0.76 -8.53
C TRP A 171 -19.04 -1.24 -9.94
N GLN A 172 -18.53 -0.50 -10.90
CA GLN A 172 -18.58 -0.82 -12.32
C GLN A 172 -17.14 -0.98 -12.82
N PRO A 173 -16.78 -2.10 -13.48
CA PRO A 173 -15.51 -2.21 -14.17
C PRO A 173 -15.42 -1.17 -15.30
N LEU A 174 -14.22 -0.66 -15.55
CA LEU A 174 -13.93 0.28 -16.63
C LEU A 174 -13.06 -0.40 -17.69
N PRO A 175 -13.01 0.12 -18.92
CA PRO A 175 -12.06 -0.36 -19.91
C PRO A 175 -10.63 0.00 -19.48
N THR A 176 -9.72 -0.95 -19.62
CA THR A 176 -8.27 -0.73 -19.50
C THR A 176 -7.73 -0.06 -20.77
N PRO A 177 -6.50 0.49 -20.78
CA PRO A 177 -5.94 1.15 -21.95
C PRO A 177 -5.86 0.25 -23.20
N ASP A 178 -5.75 -1.06 -23.03
CA ASP A 178 -5.78 -2.08 -24.08
C ASP A 178 -7.19 -2.53 -24.45
N GLY A 179 -8.22 -1.91 -23.88
CA GLY A 179 -9.63 -2.20 -24.17
C GLY A 179 -10.23 -3.41 -23.45
N MET A 180 -9.47 -4.04 -22.56
CA MET A 180 -10.00 -5.13 -21.73
C MET A 180 -10.86 -4.59 -20.59
N GLU A 181 -11.62 -5.46 -19.93
CA GLU A 181 -12.40 -5.12 -18.75
C GLU A 181 -11.55 -5.19 -17.48
N GLN A 182 -11.61 -4.14 -16.64
CA GLN A 182 -11.00 -4.19 -15.31
C GLN A 182 -11.53 -5.37 -14.49
N ARG A 183 -10.64 -6.06 -13.78
CA ARG A 183 -11.01 -7.06 -12.78
C ARG A 183 -10.81 -6.47 -11.40
N PHE A 184 -11.76 -6.71 -10.49
CA PHE A 184 -11.62 -6.26 -9.10
C PHE A 184 -10.36 -6.84 -8.48
N LEU A 185 -9.46 -5.97 -8.02
CA LEU A 185 -8.17 -6.36 -7.46
C LEU A 185 -8.37 -7.10 -6.13
N VAL A 186 -8.00 -8.37 -6.09
CA VAL A 186 -8.00 -9.25 -4.89
C VAL A 186 -9.24 -9.09 -3.99
N PRO A 187 -10.47 -9.38 -4.48
CA PRO A 187 -11.70 -9.17 -3.72
C PRO A 187 -11.80 -10.07 -2.47
N HIS A 188 -10.95 -11.07 -2.35
CA HIS A 188 -10.84 -11.97 -1.20
C HIS A 188 -9.99 -11.42 -0.04
N TRP A 189 -9.36 -10.25 -0.20
CA TRP A 189 -8.31 -9.79 0.71
C TRP A 189 -8.78 -9.53 2.14
N GLY A 190 -10.05 -9.22 2.35
CA GLY A 190 -10.65 -9.13 3.69
C GLY A 190 -10.66 -10.43 4.49
N LEU A 191 -10.37 -11.57 3.83
CA LEU A 191 -10.28 -12.90 4.45
C LEU A 191 -8.84 -13.33 4.76
N VAL A 192 -7.85 -12.50 4.42
CA VAL A 192 -6.43 -12.75 4.75
C VAL A 192 -6.26 -12.66 6.28
N ALA A 193 -5.47 -13.57 6.84
CA ALA A 193 -5.18 -13.56 8.28
C ALA A 193 -4.38 -12.30 8.68
N PRO A 194 -4.94 -11.41 9.51
CA PRO A 194 -4.27 -10.19 9.94
C PRO A 194 -3.15 -10.49 10.94
N PHE A 195 -2.46 -9.44 11.37
CA PHE A 195 -1.43 -9.54 12.41
C PHE A 195 -2.00 -9.27 13.82
N ALA A 196 -2.60 -8.12 14.04
CA ALA A 196 -3.13 -7.68 15.34
C ALA A 196 -4.66 -7.75 15.41
N LEU A 197 -5.36 -7.50 14.30
CA LEU A 197 -6.81 -7.68 14.23
C LEU A 197 -7.18 -9.16 14.33
N GLN A 198 -8.38 -9.46 14.78
CA GLN A 198 -8.90 -10.83 14.77
C GLN A 198 -9.48 -11.20 13.40
N THR A 199 -10.10 -10.22 12.73
CA THR A 199 -10.74 -10.40 11.42
C THR A 199 -10.69 -9.09 10.63
N GLY A 200 -10.78 -9.18 9.28
CA GLY A 200 -10.83 -8.00 8.42
C GLY A 200 -12.05 -7.10 8.67
N TRP A 201 -13.16 -7.65 9.17
CA TRP A 201 -14.40 -6.89 9.39
C TRP A 201 -14.55 -6.29 10.79
N GLU A 202 -13.58 -6.49 11.68
CA GLU A 202 -13.63 -6.04 13.08
C GLU A 202 -13.88 -4.54 13.21
N LEU A 203 -13.26 -3.75 12.35
CA LEU A 203 -13.36 -2.27 12.33
C LEU A 203 -14.15 -1.74 11.13
N ARG A 204 -14.99 -2.55 10.48
CA ARG A 204 -15.71 -2.13 9.28
C ARG A 204 -16.56 -0.88 9.55
N PRO A 205 -16.37 0.22 8.79
CA PRO A 205 -17.15 1.45 8.96
C PRO A 205 -18.61 1.28 8.52
N ALA A 206 -19.45 2.26 8.86
CA ALA A 206 -20.91 2.21 8.64
C ALA A 206 -21.35 2.18 7.16
N GLY A 207 -20.46 2.48 6.21
CA GLY A 207 -20.75 2.41 4.79
C GLY A 207 -20.94 3.77 4.11
N PRO A 208 -20.95 3.80 2.75
CA PRO A 208 -21.05 5.01 1.95
C PRO A 208 -22.48 5.56 1.86
N ARG A 209 -22.60 6.80 1.39
CA ARG A 209 -23.89 7.40 0.99
C ARG A 209 -24.47 6.65 -0.22
N LEU A 210 -25.78 6.45 -0.22
CA LEU A 210 -26.46 5.64 -1.24
C LEU A 210 -27.42 6.48 -2.10
N HIS A 211 -27.49 6.14 -3.40
CA HIS A 211 -28.53 6.60 -4.31
C HIS A 211 -29.88 5.90 -3.98
N PRO A 212 -31.03 6.63 -4.03
CA PRO A 212 -31.23 8.00 -4.57
C PRO A 212 -31.10 9.12 -3.52
N GLY A 213 -30.38 8.95 -2.45
CA GLY A 213 -30.25 9.93 -1.37
C GLY A 213 -29.69 11.28 -1.84
N ARG A 214 -30.16 12.38 -1.23
CA ARG A 214 -29.65 13.73 -1.51
C ARG A 214 -28.16 13.86 -1.22
N SER A 215 -27.67 13.17 -0.19
CA SER A 215 -26.25 13.15 0.18
C SER A 215 -25.37 12.46 -0.89
N TYR A 216 -25.93 11.48 -1.62
CA TYR A 216 -25.25 10.87 -2.76
C TYR A 216 -25.04 11.87 -3.92
N LEU A 217 -26.06 12.69 -4.23
CA LEU A 217 -25.93 13.75 -5.24
C LEU A 217 -24.90 14.79 -4.79
N PHE A 218 -24.95 15.20 -3.52
CA PHE A 218 -24.05 16.21 -2.98
C PHE A 218 -22.58 15.82 -3.10
N GLN A 219 -22.19 14.58 -2.76
CA GLN A 219 -20.80 14.15 -2.92
C GLN A 219 -20.34 14.14 -4.40
N ALA A 220 -21.22 13.90 -5.35
CA ALA A 220 -20.90 13.99 -6.77
C ALA A 220 -20.70 15.44 -7.24
N GLU A 221 -21.51 16.38 -6.71
CA GLU A 221 -21.37 17.82 -6.92
C GLU A 221 -20.05 18.35 -6.34
N GLU A 222 -19.63 17.87 -5.13
CA GLU A 222 -18.32 18.17 -4.56
C GLU A 222 -17.18 17.68 -5.45
N GLY A 223 -17.27 16.45 -5.97
CA GLY A 223 -16.28 15.91 -6.91
C GLY A 223 -16.17 16.72 -8.20
N LEU A 224 -17.28 17.25 -8.72
CA LEU A 224 -17.27 18.20 -9.85
C LEU A 224 -16.60 19.53 -9.48
N ALA A 225 -16.87 20.06 -8.29
CA ALA A 225 -16.25 21.30 -7.82
C ALA A 225 -14.73 21.14 -7.62
N ASP A 226 -14.28 20.02 -7.01
CA ASP A 226 -12.86 19.68 -6.88
C ASP A 226 -12.20 19.61 -8.27
N SER A 227 -12.84 18.94 -9.23
CA SER A 227 -12.35 18.81 -10.61
C SER A 227 -12.24 20.14 -11.34
N ALA A 228 -13.24 21.03 -11.19
CA ALA A 228 -13.22 22.37 -11.79
C ALA A 228 -12.20 23.29 -11.11
N GLY A 229 -11.91 23.08 -9.85
CA GLY A 229 -11.01 23.89 -9.02
C GLY A 229 -9.55 23.41 -8.98
N LEU A 230 -9.16 22.47 -9.85
CA LEU A 230 -7.78 21.94 -9.86
C LEU A 230 -6.76 23.02 -10.18
N THR A 231 -5.87 23.29 -9.21
CA THR A 231 -4.70 24.14 -9.34
C THR A 231 -3.46 23.29 -9.61
N ASP A 232 -2.34 23.91 -10.00
CA ASP A 232 -1.06 23.22 -10.16
C ASP A 232 -0.61 22.52 -8.87
N GLN A 233 -0.86 23.14 -7.71
CA GLN A 233 -0.58 22.53 -6.41
C GLN A 233 -1.46 21.30 -6.17
N HIS A 234 -2.76 21.34 -6.49
CA HIS A 234 -3.66 20.17 -6.35
C HIS A 234 -3.22 19.04 -7.27
N LYS A 235 -2.83 19.34 -8.50
CA LYS A 235 -2.32 18.35 -9.46
C LYS A 235 -1.00 17.74 -8.99
N ALA A 236 -0.06 18.56 -8.50
CA ALA A 236 1.20 18.11 -7.93
C ALA A 236 0.96 17.17 -6.73
N ILE A 237 0.04 17.53 -5.80
CA ILE A 237 -0.36 16.68 -4.68
C ILE A 237 -0.98 15.36 -5.18
N ALA A 238 -1.90 15.42 -6.15
CA ALA A 238 -2.54 14.23 -6.71
C ALA A 238 -1.53 13.26 -7.32
N GLU A 239 -0.55 13.77 -8.06
CA GLU A 239 0.47 12.95 -8.73
C GLU A 239 1.57 12.46 -7.79
N PHE A 240 1.97 13.26 -6.79
CA PHE A 240 2.94 12.82 -5.78
C PHE A 240 2.44 11.59 -5.01
N TRP A 241 1.19 11.60 -4.58
CA TRP A 241 0.53 10.49 -3.90
C TRP A 241 -0.22 9.55 -4.86
N ALA A 242 0.13 9.54 -6.16
CA ALA A 242 -0.58 8.66 -7.10
C ALA A 242 -0.36 7.19 -6.80
N ASP A 243 0.86 6.80 -6.50
CA ASP A 243 1.28 5.46 -6.08
C ASP A 243 0.68 4.35 -6.97
N GLY A 244 0.71 4.59 -8.28
CA GLY A 244 0.16 3.71 -9.29
C GLY A 244 1.10 2.57 -9.69
N PRO A 245 0.76 1.84 -10.77
CA PRO A 245 1.62 0.77 -11.29
C PRO A 245 3.06 1.26 -11.57
N GLY A 246 4.06 0.45 -11.20
CA GLY A 246 5.48 0.79 -11.33
C GLY A 246 6.01 1.71 -10.22
N SER A 247 5.21 1.96 -9.18
CA SER A 247 5.66 2.59 -7.93
C SER A 247 5.70 1.57 -6.79
N GLU A 248 6.19 2.02 -5.64
CA GLU A 248 6.18 1.25 -4.39
C GLU A 248 4.79 1.09 -3.78
N THR A 249 3.74 1.69 -4.37
CA THR A 249 2.37 1.75 -3.86
C THR A 249 2.27 2.43 -2.48
N PRO A 250 1.09 2.79 -1.95
CA PRO A 250 1.02 3.53 -0.69
C PRO A 250 1.74 2.87 0.49
N PRO A 251 1.64 1.55 0.72
CA PRO A 251 2.40 0.91 1.80
C PRO A 251 3.91 1.07 1.67
N GLY A 252 4.46 0.89 0.46
CA GLY A 252 5.89 1.05 0.22
C GLY A 252 6.33 2.51 0.29
N HIS A 253 5.51 3.46 -0.16
CA HIS A 253 5.79 4.89 -0.02
C HIS A 253 5.95 5.28 1.45
N TRP A 254 5.09 4.78 2.35
CA TRP A 254 5.24 5.02 3.78
C TRP A 254 6.47 4.32 4.39
N CYS A 255 6.88 3.16 3.86
CA CYS A 255 8.16 2.54 4.24
C CYS A 255 9.35 3.36 3.73
N LEU A 256 9.25 4.01 2.55
CA LEU A 256 10.27 4.95 2.07
C LEU A 256 10.38 6.19 2.99
N LEU A 257 9.24 6.78 3.39
CA LEU A 257 9.23 7.89 4.34
C LEU A 257 9.77 7.48 5.73
N ALA A 258 9.57 6.23 6.14
CA ALA A 258 10.15 5.71 7.39
C ALA A 258 11.69 5.62 7.35
N GLN A 259 12.31 5.44 6.16
CA GLN A 259 13.76 5.54 6.03
C GLN A 259 14.26 6.96 6.30
N GLU A 260 13.50 7.98 5.87
CA GLU A 260 13.83 9.38 6.19
C GLU A 260 13.74 9.64 7.71
N VAL A 261 12.78 9.01 8.39
CA VAL A 261 12.65 9.06 9.86
C VAL A 261 13.87 8.41 10.52
N SER A 262 14.26 7.21 10.06
CA SER A 262 15.46 6.52 10.55
C SER A 262 16.71 7.39 10.42
N ALA A 263 16.93 7.99 9.25
CA ALA A 263 18.06 8.88 9.00
C ALA A 263 18.01 10.16 9.86
N ARG A 264 16.82 10.78 9.99
CA ARG A 264 16.59 11.99 10.78
C ARG A 264 16.93 11.77 12.27
N ASP A 265 16.45 10.64 12.81
CA ASP A 265 16.54 10.34 14.24
C ASP A 265 17.80 9.55 14.60
N GLY A 266 18.62 9.15 13.60
CA GLY A 266 19.89 8.46 13.78
C GLY A 266 19.73 7.05 14.33
N HIS A 267 18.72 6.31 13.83
CA HIS A 267 18.43 4.96 14.28
C HIS A 267 19.59 3.99 14.03
N GLY A 268 19.78 3.05 14.95
CA GLY A 268 20.55 1.85 14.74
C GLY A 268 19.68 0.69 14.26
N LEU A 269 20.30 -0.49 14.10
CA LEU A 269 19.60 -1.68 13.64
C LEU A 269 18.40 -2.05 14.53
N ASP A 270 18.57 -1.93 15.85
CA ASP A 270 17.55 -2.35 16.81
C ASP A 270 16.28 -1.49 16.74
N GLU A 271 16.44 -0.18 16.48
CA GLU A 271 15.33 0.73 16.26
C GLU A 271 14.68 0.47 14.91
N ASP A 272 15.45 0.33 13.84
CA ASP A 272 14.92 0.14 12.49
C ASP A 272 14.15 -1.17 12.35
N VAL A 273 14.65 -2.28 12.86
CA VAL A 273 13.96 -3.56 12.83
C VAL A 273 12.59 -3.47 13.52
N LYS A 274 12.52 -2.78 14.68
CA LYS A 274 11.26 -2.56 15.40
C LYS A 274 10.32 -1.62 14.65
N LEU A 275 10.86 -0.52 14.10
CA LEU A 275 10.08 0.46 13.35
C LEU A 275 9.41 -0.17 12.13
N PHE A 276 10.20 -0.82 11.26
CA PHE A 276 9.67 -1.42 10.04
C PHE A 276 8.73 -2.60 10.33
N PHE A 277 8.99 -3.38 11.38
CA PHE A 277 8.08 -4.43 11.81
C PHE A 277 6.72 -3.86 12.24
N ALA A 278 6.70 -2.87 13.12
CA ALA A 278 5.48 -2.24 13.59
C ALA A 278 4.71 -1.56 12.44
N LEU A 279 5.43 -0.82 11.58
CA LEU A 279 4.84 -0.14 10.43
C LEU A 279 4.22 -1.13 9.45
N SER A 280 4.96 -2.16 9.06
CA SER A 280 4.47 -3.14 8.08
C SER A 280 3.31 -3.99 8.62
N ALA A 281 3.29 -4.28 9.94
CA ALA A 281 2.18 -4.97 10.59
C ALA A 281 0.89 -4.13 10.54
N ALA A 282 0.98 -2.83 10.86
CA ALA A 282 -0.15 -1.92 10.77
C ALA A 282 -0.64 -1.75 9.33
N LEU A 283 0.28 -1.64 8.35
CA LEU A 283 -0.07 -1.55 6.94
C LEU A 283 -0.76 -2.81 6.42
N LEU A 284 -0.33 -4.00 6.86
CA LEU A 284 -1.00 -5.25 6.53
C LEU A 284 -2.45 -5.23 7.01
N ASP A 285 -2.66 -4.94 8.29
CA ASP A 285 -3.99 -4.95 8.90
C ASP A 285 -4.90 -3.87 8.31
N ALA A 286 -4.36 -2.66 8.07
CA ALA A 286 -5.06 -1.58 7.38
C ALA A 286 -5.52 -1.99 5.98
N GLY A 287 -4.68 -2.70 5.22
CA GLY A 287 -5.01 -3.24 3.91
C GLY A 287 -6.14 -4.27 3.97
N ILE A 288 -6.08 -5.19 4.93
CA ILE A 288 -7.09 -6.23 5.13
C ILE A 288 -8.44 -5.61 5.50
N ALA A 289 -8.48 -4.72 6.49
CA ALA A 289 -9.70 -4.05 6.93
C ALA A 289 -10.30 -3.15 5.82
N CYS A 290 -9.46 -2.43 5.09
CA CYS A 290 -9.90 -1.60 3.97
C CYS A 290 -10.52 -2.45 2.85
N TRP A 291 -9.88 -3.57 2.45
CA TRP A 291 -10.39 -4.44 1.38
C TRP A 291 -11.62 -5.23 1.79
N ASP A 292 -11.74 -5.59 3.07
CA ASP A 292 -12.98 -6.13 3.62
C ASP A 292 -14.16 -5.17 3.40
N ALA A 293 -14.00 -3.91 3.80
CA ALA A 293 -15.02 -2.90 3.61
C ALA A 293 -15.29 -2.62 2.11
N LYS A 294 -14.24 -2.55 1.26
CA LYS A 294 -14.40 -2.39 -0.20
C LYS A 294 -15.22 -3.52 -0.82
N ARG A 295 -14.98 -4.75 -0.37
CA ARG A 295 -15.72 -5.92 -0.87
C ARG A 295 -17.14 -5.97 -0.32
N ALA A 296 -17.35 -5.61 0.94
CA ALA A 296 -18.66 -5.62 1.58
C ALA A 296 -19.61 -4.57 0.97
N TYR A 297 -19.13 -3.37 0.71
CA TYR A 297 -19.92 -2.29 0.15
C TYR A 297 -19.93 -2.27 -1.38
N ASP A 298 -18.85 -2.76 -2.00
CA ASP A 298 -18.71 -2.85 -3.47
C ASP A 298 -19.09 -1.52 -4.16
N SER A 299 -18.64 -0.39 -3.61
CA SER A 299 -19.18 0.93 -3.87
C SER A 299 -18.73 1.53 -5.21
N VAL A 300 -19.63 2.28 -5.83
CA VAL A 300 -19.41 2.97 -7.10
C VAL A 300 -18.29 3.99 -7.04
N ARG A 301 -17.51 4.12 -8.11
CA ARG A 301 -16.48 5.16 -8.27
C ARG A 301 -17.08 6.48 -8.78
N PRO A 302 -16.44 7.64 -8.48
CA PRO A 302 -16.89 8.94 -8.95
C PRO A 302 -17.18 9.00 -10.44
N ILE A 303 -16.34 8.39 -11.28
CA ILE A 303 -16.53 8.40 -12.74
C ILE A 303 -17.89 7.81 -13.16
N SER A 304 -18.29 6.67 -12.59
CA SER A 304 -19.56 6.04 -12.93
C SER A 304 -20.75 6.81 -12.34
N ALA A 305 -20.63 7.27 -11.07
CA ALA A 305 -21.69 8.03 -10.40
C ALA A 305 -21.96 9.39 -11.06
N ILE A 306 -20.89 10.16 -11.35
CA ILE A 306 -21.02 11.49 -11.96
C ILE A 306 -21.59 11.37 -13.38
N ARG A 307 -21.08 10.46 -14.19
CA ARG A 307 -21.61 10.21 -15.53
C ARG A 307 -23.08 9.82 -15.52
N PHE A 308 -23.50 9.02 -14.58
CA PHE A 308 -24.88 8.61 -14.40
C PHE A 308 -25.80 9.77 -13.99
N LEU A 309 -25.40 10.54 -12.95
CA LEU A 309 -26.22 11.61 -12.39
C LEU A 309 -26.37 12.80 -13.32
N PHE A 310 -25.36 13.09 -14.14
CA PHE A 310 -25.31 14.28 -14.99
C PHE A 310 -25.38 13.96 -16.48
N ALA A 311 -25.80 12.76 -16.85
CA ALA A 311 -26.03 12.39 -18.24
C ALA A 311 -27.00 13.37 -18.92
N GLY A 312 -26.66 13.86 -20.10
CA GLY A 312 -27.42 14.84 -20.85
C GLY A 312 -27.38 16.28 -20.33
N ARG A 313 -26.57 16.57 -19.31
CA ARG A 313 -26.37 17.90 -18.75
C ARG A 313 -24.93 18.38 -18.98
N GLU A 314 -24.76 19.71 -19.09
CA GLU A 314 -23.45 20.32 -19.02
C GLU A 314 -23.02 20.52 -17.58
N VAL A 315 -21.74 20.19 -17.27
CA VAL A 315 -21.10 20.39 -15.98
C VAL A 315 -19.80 21.15 -16.17
N LEU A 316 -19.41 21.96 -15.19
CA LEU A 316 -18.08 22.57 -15.14
C LEU A 316 -17.11 21.58 -14.47
N ALA A 317 -16.02 21.24 -15.16
CA ALA A 317 -15.03 20.30 -14.66
C ALA A 317 -13.68 20.50 -15.38
N TRP A 318 -12.65 19.80 -14.94
CA TRP A 318 -11.41 19.67 -15.70
C TRP A 318 -11.67 19.03 -17.05
N GLY A 319 -11.33 19.75 -18.12
CA GLY A 319 -11.63 19.36 -19.49
C GLY A 319 -10.68 18.34 -20.11
N GLY A 320 -9.62 17.95 -19.37
CA GLY A 320 -8.55 17.08 -19.87
C GLY A 320 -7.21 17.79 -19.95
N PRO A 321 -6.14 17.06 -20.30
CA PRO A 321 -4.78 17.61 -20.37
C PRO A 321 -4.69 18.88 -21.21
N GLY A 322 -4.13 19.95 -20.63
CA GLY A 322 -3.94 21.24 -21.28
C GLY A 322 -5.20 22.08 -21.53
N LEU A 323 -6.39 21.58 -21.15
CA LEU A 323 -7.66 22.28 -21.46
C LEU A 323 -8.22 23.08 -20.28
N GLY A 324 -7.70 22.88 -19.08
CA GLY A 324 -8.17 23.57 -17.88
C GLY A 324 -9.65 23.28 -17.52
N PRO A 325 -10.26 24.11 -16.63
CA PRO A 325 -11.68 23.97 -16.31
C PRO A 325 -12.56 24.48 -17.46
N ARG A 326 -13.57 23.67 -17.84
CA ARG A 326 -14.50 24.02 -18.91
C ARG A 326 -15.85 23.30 -18.76
N ARG A 327 -16.87 23.77 -19.48
CA ARG A 327 -18.13 23.02 -19.61
C ARG A 327 -17.93 21.82 -20.53
N ILE A 328 -18.35 20.65 -20.02
CA ILE A 328 -18.35 19.38 -20.73
C ILE A 328 -19.70 18.68 -20.49
N ARG A 329 -20.03 17.72 -21.31
CA ARG A 329 -21.19 16.86 -21.05
C ARG A 329 -20.89 15.95 -19.85
N GLY A 330 -21.88 15.76 -18.95
CA GLY A 330 -21.67 14.98 -17.73
C GLY A 330 -21.24 13.54 -18.00
N GLU A 331 -21.76 12.91 -19.05
CA GLU A 331 -21.37 11.57 -19.50
C GLU A 331 -19.92 11.48 -20.03
N GLU A 332 -19.27 12.62 -20.36
CA GLU A 332 -17.88 12.70 -20.81
C GLU A 332 -16.90 12.98 -19.66
N TRP A 333 -17.44 13.24 -18.46
CA TRP A 333 -16.58 13.55 -17.31
C TRP A 333 -15.57 12.45 -17.05
N ARG A 334 -14.34 12.86 -16.73
CA ARG A 334 -13.25 11.96 -16.35
C ARG A 334 -12.46 12.52 -15.18
N PRO A 335 -11.95 11.67 -14.29
CA PRO A 335 -11.07 12.09 -13.21
C PRO A 335 -9.70 12.51 -13.76
N TYR A 336 -8.95 13.28 -12.96
CA TYR A 336 -7.58 13.66 -13.27
C TYR A 336 -6.62 12.45 -13.25
N LEU A 337 -6.79 11.55 -12.27
CA LEU A 337 -6.02 10.30 -12.19
C LEU A 337 -6.83 9.11 -12.71
N ALA A 338 -6.15 8.08 -13.16
CA ALA A 338 -6.79 6.83 -13.55
C ALA A 338 -7.52 6.18 -12.38
N THR A 339 -8.76 5.74 -12.61
CA THR A 339 -9.58 5.06 -11.60
C THR A 339 -9.07 3.64 -11.39
N PRO A 340 -8.71 3.24 -10.16
CA PRO A 340 -8.22 1.91 -9.86
C PRO A 340 -9.33 0.84 -9.91
N PRO A 341 -8.98 -0.45 -10.14
CA PRO A 341 -9.92 -1.53 -10.39
C PRO A 341 -10.47 -2.16 -9.11
N PHE A 342 -11.14 -1.38 -8.27
CA PHE A 342 -11.81 -1.84 -7.03
C PHE A 342 -12.77 -0.78 -6.50
N GLY A 343 -13.70 -1.19 -5.61
CA GLY A 343 -14.70 -0.32 -5.01
C GLY A 343 -14.12 0.95 -4.39
N GLU A 344 -14.93 2.01 -4.37
CA GLU A 344 -14.49 3.34 -3.90
C GLU A 344 -14.22 3.32 -2.39
N PHE A 345 -15.20 2.89 -1.58
CA PHE A 345 -15.27 3.08 -0.13
C PHE A 345 -14.71 1.92 0.68
N PRO A 346 -13.90 2.20 1.72
CA PRO A 346 -13.19 3.45 2.00
C PRO A 346 -11.93 3.61 1.11
N SER A 347 -11.26 4.78 1.17
CA SER A 347 -10.04 5.03 0.42
C SER A 347 -8.86 4.24 0.99
N GLY A 348 -8.20 3.42 0.14
CA GLY A 348 -7.00 2.67 0.54
C GLY A 348 -5.84 3.59 0.93
N HIS A 349 -5.58 4.64 0.16
CA HIS A 349 -4.54 5.63 0.47
C HIS A 349 -4.76 6.26 1.85
N SER A 350 -6.00 6.70 2.14
CA SER A 350 -6.34 7.31 3.43
C SER A 350 -6.13 6.32 4.58
N THR A 351 -6.52 5.04 4.39
CA THR A 351 -6.37 3.99 5.42
C THR A 351 -4.90 3.67 5.68
N PHE A 352 -4.12 3.39 4.64
CA PHE A 352 -2.68 3.12 4.80
C PHE A 352 -1.94 4.31 5.41
N SER A 353 -2.25 5.52 4.94
CA SER A 353 -1.55 6.73 5.41
C SER A 353 -1.85 7.04 6.86
N ALA A 354 -3.11 6.90 7.31
CA ALA A 354 -3.48 7.13 8.70
C ALA A 354 -2.82 6.09 9.63
N ALA A 355 -2.84 4.80 9.26
CA ALA A 355 -2.16 3.75 10.01
C ALA A 355 -0.65 4.00 10.12
N ALA A 356 0.00 4.35 9.01
CA ALA A 356 1.43 4.64 8.99
C ALA A 356 1.78 5.87 9.86
N ALA A 357 1.05 6.97 9.70
CA ALA A 357 1.26 8.19 10.49
C ALA A 357 1.09 7.93 11.99
N ALA A 358 0.09 7.14 12.38
CA ALA A 358 -0.13 6.78 13.78
C ALA A 358 1.02 5.94 14.35
N VAL A 359 1.55 4.98 13.60
CA VAL A 359 2.71 4.18 14.01
C VAL A 359 3.94 5.06 14.14
N LEU A 360 4.25 5.87 13.11
CA LEU A 360 5.43 6.75 13.13
C LEU A 360 5.39 7.74 14.29
N ALA A 361 4.24 8.38 14.51
CA ALA A 361 4.07 9.31 15.62
C ALA A 361 4.23 8.64 17.00
N ARG A 362 3.72 7.43 17.17
CA ARG A 362 3.86 6.65 18.41
C ARG A 362 5.29 6.16 18.62
N PHE A 363 5.95 5.70 17.55
CA PHE A 363 7.31 5.19 17.63
C PHE A 363 8.32 6.29 17.97
N THR A 364 8.20 7.46 17.33
CA THR A 364 9.07 8.60 17.57
C THR A 364 8.70 9.41 18.83
N GLY A 365 7.52 9.14 19.43
CA GLY A 365 6.98 9.90 20.54
C GLY A 365 6.46 11.30 20.18
N SER A 366 6.33 11.61 18.89
CA SER A 366 5.90 12.93 18.39
C SER A 366 5.28 12.82 17.00
N ASP A 367 4.25 13.62 16.72
CA ASP A 367 3.68 13.75 15.36
C ASP A 367 4.57 14.60 14.42
N ARG A 368 5.71 15.12 14.89
CA ARG A 368 6.62 15.94 14.08
C ARG A 368 7.29 15.10 12.98
N PHE A 369 7.05 15.48 11.71
CA PHE A 369 7.70 14.87 10.56
C PHE A 369 8.82 15.76 10.01
N GLY A 370 8.49 16.94 9.50
CA GLY A 370 9.46 17.92 9.00
C GLY A 370 9.99 17.61 7.61
N ALA A 371 9.32 16.73 6.84
CA ALA A 371 9.73 16.38 5.49
C ALA A 371 9.13 17.31 4.43
N SER A 372 9.73 17.31 3.24
CA SER A 372 9.24 18.04 2.07
C SER A 372 9.68 17.37 0.77
N ALA A 373 8.93 17.62 -0.31
CA ALA A 373 9.26 17.17 -1.66
C ALA A 373 9.16 18.32 -2.66
N ALA A 374 10.14 18.46 -3.54
CA ALA A 374 10.14 19.43 -4.62
C ALA A 374 9.61 18.81 -5.92
N ILE A 375 8.55 19.38 -6.46
CA ILE A 375 7.94 18.99 -7.73
C ILE A 375 8.35 20.03 -8.77
N ARG A 376 9.10 19.61 -9.78
CA ARG A 376 9.64 20.51 -10.80
C ARG A 376 8.56 21.00 -11.76
N ALA A 377 8.69 22.20 -12.25
CA ALA A 377 7.88 22.74 -13.35
C ALA A 377 7.84 21.77 -14.54
N GLY A 378 6.65 21.56 -15.10
CA GLY A 378 6.44 20.69 -16.26
C GLY A 378 6.58 19.18 -16.00
N SER A 379 6.77 18.73 -14.77
CA SER A 379 7.04 17.31 -14.44
C SER A 379 5.78 16.44 -14.34
N SER A 380 4.58 16.98 -14.52
CA SER A 380 3.34 16.22 -14.50
C SER A 380 3.37 15.06 -15.52
N ARG A 381 2.89 13.90 -15.10
CA ARG A 381 2.68 12.74 -16.00
C ARG A 381 1.37 12.86 -16.79
N VAL A 382 0.38 13.58 -16.23
CA VAL A 382 -0.93 13.79 -16.86
C VAL A 382 -0.88 14.95 -17.86
N GLU A 383 -0.13 16.00 -17.54
CA GLU A 383 0.02 17.22 -18.38
C GLU A 383 1.52 17.57 -18.56
N PRO A 384 2.30 16.69 -19.21
CA PRO A 384 3.75 16.84 -19.30
C PRO A 384 4.15 18.13 -20.02
N GLY A 385 5.17 18.79 -19.48
CA GLY A 385 5.68 20.07 -20.01
C GLY A 385 4.82 21.29 -19.66
N ALA A 386 3.62 21.12 -19.15
CA ALA A 386 2.67 22.22 -18.86
C ALA A 386 2.43 22.42 -17.35
N THR A 387 2.39 21.36 -16.58
CA THR A 387 1.98 21.37 -15.17
C THR A 387 3.08 20.74 -14.28
N PRO A 388 3.37 21.32 -13.09
CA PRO A 388 2.99 22.68 -12.70
C PRO A 388 3.73 23.74 -13.54
N ALA A 389 3.18 24.95 -13.67
CA ALA A 389 3.81 26.03 -14.43
C ALA A 389 5.10 26.58 -13.76
N ALA A 390 5.25 26.39 -12.46
CA ALA A 390 6.44 26.69 -11.67
C ALA A 390 6.69 25.57 -10.67
N ASP A 391 7.91 25.51 -10.11
CA ASP A 391 8.25 24.53 -9.08
C ASP A 391 7.30 24.64 -7.88
N VAL A 392 6.81 23.50 -7.39
CA VAL A 392 5.93 23.38 -6.21
C VAL A 392 6.66 22.62 -5.12
N VAL A 393 6.66 23.16 -3.90
CA VAL A 393 7.18 22.44 -2.72
C VAL A 393 6.00 21.91 -1.90
N LEU A 394 5.94 20.61 -1.74
CA LEU A 394 5.05 19.95 -0.78
C LEU A 394 5.80 19.84 0.55
N SER A 395 5.16 20.21 1.65
CA SER A 395 5.78 20.22 2.97
C SER A 395 4.85 19.61 4.01
N TRP A 396 5.41 18.76 4.88
CA TRP A 396 4.68 18.05 5.92
C TRP A 396 5.35 18.26 7.27
N PRO A 397 4.90 19.27 8.05
CA PRO A 397 5.38 19.46 9.42
C PRO A 397 5.11 18.25 10.33
N THR A 398 4.00 17.53 10.05
CA THR A 398 3.52 16.40 10.86
C THR A 398 3.23 15.17 10.03
N PHE A 399 3.32 13.98 10.63
CA PHE A 399 2.90 12.71 9.99
C PHE A 399 1.40 12.73 9.67
N SER A 400 0.57 13.20 10.61
CA SER A 400 -0.87 13.35 10.39
C SER A 400 -1.18 14.29 9.22
N GLY A 401 -0.45 15.39 9.08
CA GLY A 401 -0.59 16.31 7.96
C GLY A 401 -0.23 15.69 6.61
N ALA A 402 0.80 14.83 6.56
CA ALA A 402 1.16 14.07 5.38
C ALA A 402 0.06 13.05 5.02
N ALA A 403 -0.47 12.32 6.00
CA ALA A 403 -1.57 11.38 5.81
C ALA A 403 -2.85 12.07 5.33
N ASP A 404 -3.17 13.25 5.88
CA ASP A 404 -4.27 14.08 5.44
C ASP A 404 -4.12 14.53 3.99
N GLN A 405 -2.92 14.92 3.58
CA GLN A 405 -2.65 15.30 2.20
C GLN A 405 -2.76 14.10 1.26
N ALA A 406 -2.26 12.92 1.66
CA ALA A 406 -2.39 11.68 0.90
C ALA A 406 -3.88 11.30 0.68
N GLY A 407 -4.74 11.48 1.68
CA GLY A 407 -6.18 11.30 1.55
C GLY A 407 -6.81 12.30 0.57
N ARG A 408 -6.56 13.61 0.76
CA ARG A 408 -7.07 14.68 -0.12
C ARG A 408 -6.60 14.53 -1.57
N SER A 409 -5.39 14.01 -1.78
CA SER A 409 -4.84 13.76 -3.12
C SER A 409 -5.78 12.93 -3.99
N ARG A 410 -6.55 12.03 -3.38
CA ARG A 410 -7.50 11.15 -4.08
C ARG A 410 -8.73 11.89 -4.54
N ARG A 411 -9.17 12.91 -3.78
CA ARG A 411 -10.26 13.82 -4.18
C ARG A 411 -9.80 14.70 -5.34
N TYR A 412 -8.60 15.30 -5.24
CA TYR A 412 -8.02 16.06 -6.35
C TYR A 412 -7.81 15.18 -7.60
N GLY A 413 -7.45 13.92 -7.41
CA GLY A 413 -7.41 12.93 -8.48
C GLY A 413 -8.76 12.58 -9.09
N GLY A 414 -9.88 12.93 -8.43
CA GLY A 414 -11.24 12.64 -8.89
C GLY A 414 -11.64 11.17 -8.78
N ILE A 415 -10.97 10.38 -7.97
CA ILE A 415 -11.18 8.92 -7.88
C ILE A 415 -11.76 8.45 -6.54
N HIS A 416 -11.93 9.37 -5.59
CA HIS A 416 -12.61 9.16 -4.31
C HIS A 416 -13.53 10.32 -3.98
N PHE A 417 -14.62 10.00 -3.27
CA PHE A 417 -15.48 10.95 -2.60
C PHE A 417 -14.91 11.34 -1.23
N GLU A 418 -15.47 12.38 -0.62
CA GLU A 418 -15.06 12.84 0.71
C GLU A 418 -15.24 11.76 1.77
N ASP A 419 -16.38 11.04 1.76
CA ASP A 419 -16.63 9.95 2.71
C ASP A 419 -15.58 8.84 2.59
N GLY A 420 -15.19 8.46 1.37
CA GLY A 420 -14.14 7.47 1.17
C GLY A 420 -12.82 7.88 1.81
N ASP A 421 -12.45 9.16 1.72
CA ASP A 421 -11.28 9.72 2.36
C ASP A 421 -11.42 9.75 3.90
N LEU A 422 -12.47 10.36 4.43
CA LEU A 422 -12.63 10.55 5.88
C LEU A 422 -12.80 9.23 6.63
N PHE A 423 -13.63 8.31 6.11
CA PHE A 423 -13.77 6.98 6.71
C PHE A 423 -12.50 6.14 6.55
N GLY A 424 -11.75 6.33 5.46
CA GLY A 424 -10.44 5.70 5.31
C GLY A 424 -9.45 6.14 6.38
N ARG A 425 -9.37 7.45 6.66
CA ARG A 425 -8.52 7.98 7.75
C ARG A 425 -8.94 7.47 9.12
N ALA A 426 -10.26 7.40 9.38
CA ALA A 426 -10.77 6.90 10.64
C ALA A 426 -10.51 5.41 10.84
N LEU A 427 -10.50 4.63 9.76
CA LEU A 427 -10.22 3.20 9.79
C LEU A 427 -8.73 2.90 10.05
N GLY A 428 -7.81 3.64 9.41
CA GLY A 428 -6.36 3.51 9.64
C GLY A 428 -5.91 4.04 10.99
#